data_17ff04a3333283e5c44f25475ce46d29
#
_entry.id   17ff04a3333283e5c44f25475ce46d29
#
_cell.length_a   1.000
_cell.length_b   1.000
_cell.length_c   1.000
_cell.angle_alpha   90.00
_cell.angle_beta   90.00
_cell.angle_gamma   90.00
#
_symmetry.space_group_name_H-M   'P 1'
#
loop_
_entity.id
_entity.type
_entity.pdbx_description
1 polymer ?
#
loop_
_entity_poly.entity_id
_entity_poly.type
_entity_poly.pdbx_seq_one_letter_code
_entity_poly.pdbx_strand_id
1 'polypeptide(L)'
;MQLAGLRRRRTIWISLGVVLLLALGWATTAAVIELTKDPRQTISLSEITNPQDNPIAALDGMHQDTAALCAGIEGCIQGYQADHAALRRFRSLDSAQRFAKSTTDTYLSDWIVIQYTDSTLTPA
;
A
#
# COMPACT_ATOMS: atom_id res chain seq x y z
N MET A 1 8.84 25.97 58.42
CA MET A 1 7.72 25.32 57.77
C MET A 1 7.44 25.78 56.30
N GLN A 2 8.37 26.45 55.60
CA GLN A 2 8.09 26.98 54.24
C GLN A 2 8.82 26.27 53.08
N LEU A 3 9.65 25.29 53.35
CA LEU A 3 10.42 24.60 52.28
C LEU A 3 9.71 23.43 51.59
N ALA A 4 8.65 22.92 52.17
CA ALA A 4 7.87 21.81 51.58
C ALA A 4 7.01 22.21 50.36
N GLY A 5 6.53 23.46 50.32
CA GLY A 5 5.70 23.95 49.24
C GLY A 5 6.42 24.20 47.91
N LEU A 6 7.68 24.59 47.98
CA LEU A 6 8.50 24.89 46.80
C LEU A 6 8.92 23.61 46.02
N ARG A 7 9.21 22.53 46.75
CA ARG A 7 9.54 21.22 46.12
C ARG A 7 8.34 20.63 45.37
N ARG A 8 7.13 20.74 45.92
CA ARG A 8 5.92 20.19 45.30
C ARG A 8 5.53 20.93 44.02
N ARG A 9 5.72 22.25 43.96
CA ARG A 9 5.47 23.03 42.75
C ARG A 9 6.44 22.71 41.63
N ARG A 10 7.74 22.52 41.91
CA ARG A 10 8.73 22.16 40.89
C ARG A 10 8.47 20.79 40.26
N THR A 11 8.04 19.81 41.04
CA THR A 11 7.72 18.47 40.53
C THR A 11 6.51 18.50 39.61
N ILE A 12 5.49 19.32 39.89
CA ILE A 12 4.29 19.48 39.06
C ILE A 12 4.67 20.12 37.72
N TRP A 13 5.51 21.12 37.69
CA TRP A 13 5.94 21.77 36.44
C TRP A 13 6.80 20.86 35.55
N ILE A 14 7.64 20.02 36.12
CA ILE A 14 8.47 19.06 35.39
C ILE A 14 7.58 17.97 34.77
N SER A 15 6.61 17.47 35.53
CA SER A 15 5.70 16.44 35.00
C SER A 15 4.78 16.97 33.89
N LEU A 16 4.31 18.22 34.00
CA LEU A 16 3.52 18.86 32.93
C LEU A 16 4.34 19.05 31.65
N GLY A 17 5.61 19.46 31.77
CA GLY A 17 6.51 19.63 30.63
C GLY A 17 6.80 18.32 29.89
N VAL A 18 7.00 17.23 30.62
CA VAL A 18 7.26 15.90 30.03
C VAL A 18 6.02 15.39 29.28
N VAL A 19 4.83 15.53 29.86
CA VAL A 19 3.57 15.12 29.19
C VAL A 19 3.34 15.91 27.92
N LEU A 20 3.61 17.22 27.93
CA LEU A 20 3.46 18.07 26.75
C LEU A 20 4.43 17.69 25.63
N LEU A 21 5.69 17.39 25.97
CA LEU A 21 6.69 16.94 25.00
C LEU A 21 6.34 15.58 24.38
N LEU A 22 5.81 14.65 25.17
CA LEU A 22 5.35 13.36 24.67
C LEU A 22 4.15 13.52 23.74
N ALA A 23 3.17 14.37 24.08
CA ALA A 23 2.01 14.64 23.25
C ALA A 23 2.40 15.28 21.90
N LEU A 24 3.33 16.24 21.91
CA LEU A 24 3.85 16.84 20.67
C LEU A 24 4.65 15.84 19.83
N GLY A 25 5.41 14.93 20.44
CA GLY A 25 6.14 13.88 19.73
C GLY A 25 5.21 12.92 19.00
N TRP A 26 4.09 12.54 19.59
CA TRP A 26 3.10 11.67 18.95
C TRP A 26 2.38 12.34 17.80
N ALA A 27 2.02 13.60 17.93
CA ALA A 27 1.35 14.36 16.88
C ALA A 27 2.24 14.55 15.63
N THR A 28 3.55 14.77 15.83
CA THR A 28 4.49 14.93 14.70
C THR A 28 4.75 13.61 13.97
N THR A 29 4.84 12.49 14.68
CA THR A 29 5.03 11.17 14.03
C THR A 29 3.81 10.76 13.21
N ALA A 30 2.59 11.00 13.68
CA ALA A 30 1.37 10.73 12.92
C ALA A 30 1.30 11.58 11.63
N ALA A 31 1.64 12.86 11.70
CA ALA A 31 1.64 13.75 10.55
C ALA A 31 2.68 13.37 9.49
N VAL A 32 3.86 12.91 9.90
CA VAL A 32 4.92 12.44 8.97
C VAL A 32 4.50 11.17 8.25
N ILE A 33 3.81 10.23 8.91
CA ILE A 33 3.32 9.00 8.30
C ILE A 33 2.28 9.31 7.21
N GLU A 34 1.38 10.26 7.45
CA GLU A 34 0.38 10.66 6.45
C GLU A 34 1.02 11.36 5.23
N LEU A 35 2.04 12.21 5.44
CA LEU A 35 2.74 12.92 4.37
C LEU A 35 3.63 12.03 3.49
N THR A 36 4.05 10.87 4.01
CA THR A 36 4.88 9.90 3.26
C THR A 36 4.05 8.85 2.54
N LYS A 37 2.73 8.84 2.75
CA LYS A 37 1.84 7.91 2.06
C LYS A 37 1.70 8.34 0.60
N ASP A 38 2.29 7.58 -0.31
CA ASP A 38 2.11 7.83 -1.74
C ASP A 38 0.62 7.63 -2.10
N PRO A 39 -0.06 8.66 -2.62
CA PRO A 39 -1.48 8.58 -2.98
C PRO A 39 -1.77 7.49 -4.01
N ARG A 40 -0.76 7.06 -4.77
CA ARG A 40 -0.89 5.95 -5.73
C ARG A 40 -1.16 4.60 -5.06
N GLN A 41 -0.76 4.43 -3.79
CA GLN A 41 -1.04 3.19 -3.03
C GLN A 41 -2.53 2.97 -2.76
N THR A 42 -3.35 4.00 -2.85
CA THR A 42 -4.80 3.92 -2.62
C THR A 42 -5.59 3.56 -3.87
N ILE A 43 -4.98 3.59 -5.05
CA ILE A 43 -5.66 3.23 -6.30
C ILE A 43 -6.05 1.76 -6.26
N SER A 44 -7.35 1.50 -6.32
CA SER A 44 -7.89 0.14 -6.43
C SER A 44 -7.84 -0.35 -7.88
N LEU A 45 -7.59 -1.64 -8.09
CA LEU A 45 -7.69 -2.23 -9.42
C LEU A 45 -9.09 -2.06 -10.03
N SER A 46 -10.15 -1.98 -9.22
CA SER A 46 -11.51 -1.72 -9.67
C SER A 46 -11.69 -0.36 -10.37
N GLU A 47 -10.86 0.63 -10.03
CA GLU A 47 -10.90 1.95 -10.68
C GLU A 47 -10.23 1.93 -12.05
N ILE A 48 -9.20 1.09 -12.21
CA ILE A 48 -8.47 0.94 -13.48
C ILE A 48 -9.25 0.06 -14.47
N THR A 49 -10.09 -0.81 -13.96
CA THR A 49 -10.75 -1.87 -14.73
C THR A 49 -12.15 -1.49 -15.23
N ASN A 50 -12.54 -0.23 -15.10
CA ASN A 50 -13.83 0.21 -15.62
C ASN A 50 -13.84 0.13 -17.16
N PRO A 51 -14.65 -0.78 -17.76
CA PRO A 51 -14.62 -1.01 -19.20
C PRO A 51 -15.06 0.19 -20.03
N GLN A 52 -15.66 1.21 -19.41
CA GLN A 52 -16.10 2.41 -20.10
C GLN A 52 -14.93 3.39 -20.37
N ASP A 53 -13.87 3.31 -19.59
CA ASP A 53 -12.78 4.28 -19.64
C ASP A 53 -11.51 3.74 -20.32
N ASN A 54 -11.41 2.42 -20.56
CA ASN A 54 -10.17 1.82 -21.06
C ASN A 54 -10.42 0.57 -21.93
N PRO A 55 -10.61 0.73 -23.24
CA PRO A 55 -10.81 -0.41 -24.15
C PRO A 55 -9.47 -1.11 -24.46
N ILE A 56 -8.86 -1.74 -23.48
CA ILE A 56 -7.70 -2.61 -23.69
C ILE A 56 -8.22 -4.04 -23.87
N ALA A 57 -8.10 -4.58 -25.06
CA ALA A 57 -8.60 -5.93 -25.38
C ALA A 57 -8.03 -7.03 -24.49
N ALA A 58 -6.82 -6.84 -23.95
CA ALA A 58 -6.22 -7.78 -22.99
C ALA A 58 -6.96 -7.85 -21.65
N LEU A 59 -7.83 -6.89 -21.36
CA LEU A 59 -8.58 -6.79 -20.12
C LEU A 59 -10.06 -7.19 -20.29
N ASP A 60 -10.43 -7.71 -21.45
CA ASP A 60 -11.78 -8.25 -21.68
C ASP A 60 -12.06 -9.41 -20.71
N GLY A 61 -13.34 -9.56 -20.32
CA GLY A 61 -13.76 -10.60 -19.39
C GLY A 61 -13.28 -10.43 -17.94
N MET A 62 -12.79 -9.24 -17.56
CA MET A 62 -12.21 -9.01 -16.25
C MET A 62 -13.19 -9.21 -15.11
N HIS A 63 -12.80 -10.05 -14.16
CA HIS A 63 -13.55 -10.29 -12.92
C HIS A 63 -12.60 -10.42 -11.74
N GLN A 64 -13.07 -10.05 -10.56
CA GLN A 64 -12.27 -10.14 -9.35
C GLN A 64 -12.14 -11.59 -8.87
N ASP A 65 -10.92 -12.08 -8.71
CA ASP A 65 -10.62 -13.38 -8.14
C ASP A 65 -9.38 -13.31 -7.22
N THR A 66 -9.46 -12.44 -6.23
CA THR A 66 -8.34 -12.22 -5.29
C THR A 66 -7.96 -13.50 -4.55
N ALA A 67 -8.94 -14.32 -4.18
CA ALA A 67 -8.66 -15.54 -3.41
C ALA A 67 -7.80 -16.55 -4.18
N ALA A 68 -8.07 -16.74 -5.46
CA ALA A 68 -7.28 -17.66 -6.29
C ALA A 68 -5.95 -17.04 -6.72
N LEU A 69 -5.97 -15.78 -7.17
CA LEU A 69 -4.80 -15.12 -7.76
C LEU A 69 -3.73 -14.71 -6.74
N CYS A 70 -4.11 -14.50 -5.48
CA CYS A 70 -3.20 -14.13 -4.40
C CYS A 70 -2.85 -15.30 -3.48
N ALA A 71 -3.38 -16.51 -3.70
CA ALA A 71 -3.12 -17.66 -2.85
C ALA A 71 -1.62 -17.98 -2.78
N GLY A 72 -1.05 -17.99 -1.56
CA GLY A 72 0.36 -18.27 -1.33
C GLY A 72 1.35 -17.22 -1.84
N ILE A 73 0.88 -16.06 -2.31
CA ILE A 73 1.71 -14.98 -2.81
C ILE A 73 1.85 -13.89 -1.75
N GLU A 74 3.06 -13.73 -1.21
CA GLU A 74 3.34 -12.75 -0.17
C GLU A 74 3.13 -11.31 -0.66
N GLY A 75 2.37 -10.55 0.11
CA GLY A 75 2.10 -9.14 -0.16
C GLY A 75 1.04 -8.88 -1.22
N CYS A 76 0.50 -9.91 -1.88
CA CYS A 76 -0.62 -9.77 -2.81
C CYS A 76 -1.91 -9.46 -2.04
N ILE A 77 -2.61 -8.38 -2.42
CA ILE A 77 -3.79 -7.90 -1.71
C ILE A 77 -5.05 -7.83 -2.57
N GLN A 78 -4.88 -7.86 -3.88
CA GLN A 78 -6.01 -7.81 -4.82
C GLN A 78 -5.62 -8.50 -6.13
N GLY A 79 -6.55 -9.27 -6.71
CA GLY A 79 -6.35 -9.96 -7.97
C GLY A 79 -7.59 -9.88 -8.86
N TYR A 80 -7.34 -9.67 -10.14
CA TYR A 80 -8.34 -9.69 -11.22
C TYR A 80 -7.88 -10.62 -12.33
N GLN A 81 -8.78 -11.48 -12.79
CA GLN A 81 -8.58 -12.34 -13.93
C GLN A 81 -9.27 -11.73 -15.15
N ALA A 82 -8.54 -11.63 -16.26
CA ALA A 82 -9.06 -11.31 -17.58
C ALA A 82 -8.84 -12.49 -18.52
N ASP A 83 -9.38 -12.43 -19.73
CA ASP A 83 -9.28 -13.53 -20.70
C ASP A 83 -7.82 -13.85 -21.08
N HIS A 84 -6.97 -12.82 -21.17
CA HIS A 84 -5.57 -12.95 -21.61
C HIS A 84 -4.53 -12.45 -20.60
N ALA A 85 -4.96 -12.03 -19.41
CA ALA A 85 -4.07 -11.52 -18.41
C ALA A 85 -4.61 -11.71 -16.98
N ALA A 86 -3.71 -11.78 -16.03
CA ALA A 86 -4.01 -11.71 -14.61
C ALA A 86 -3.34 -10.47 -14.01
N LEU A 87 -4.11 -9.63 -13.34
CA LEU A 87 -3.61 -8.45 -12.65
C LEU A 87 -3.54 -8.72 -11.16
N ARG A 88 -2.40 -8.40 -10.56
CA ARG A 88 -2.21 -8.52 -9.10
C ARG A 88 -1.71 -7.20 -8.55
N ARG A 89 -2.33 -6.74 -7.47
CA ARG A 89 -1.89 -5.58 -6.71
C ARG A 89 -1.20 -6.03 -5.44
N PHE A 90 -0.07 -5.43 -5.15
CA PHE A 90 0.74 -5.74 -3.99
C PHE A 90 0.70 -4.62 -2.94
N ARG A 91 0.97 -4.98 -1.69
CA ARG A 91 1.05 -4.03 -0.58
C ARG A 91 2.28 -3.12 -0.67
N SER A 92 3.34 -3.61 -1.29
CA SER A 92 4.60 -2.87 -1.43
C SER A 92 5.23 -3.11 -2.81
N LEU A 93 6.02 -2.14 -3.26
CA LEU A 93 6.80 -2.25 -4.49
C LEU A 93 7.77 -3.44 -4.45
N ASP A 94 8.40 -3.68 -3.30
CA ASP A 94 9.34 -4.79 -3.13
C ASP A 94 8.67 -6.16 -3.33
N SER A 95 7.47 -6.36 -2.79
CA SER A 95 6.68 -7.58 -3.03
C SER A 95 6.29 -7.74 -4.49
N ALA A 96 5.87 -6.66 -5.16
CA ALA A 96 5.56 -6.67 -6.58
C ALA A 96 6.78 -7.02 -7.44
N GLN A 97 7.93 -6.43 -7.14
CA GLN A 97 9.19 -6.71 -7.84
C GLN A 97 9.67 -8.16 -7.64
N ARG A 98 9.57 -8.70 -6.42
CA ARG A 98 9.93 -10.11 -6.17
C ARG A 98 9.05 -11.05 -6.99
N PHE A 99 7.76 -10.80 -7.02
CA PHE A 99 6.83 -11.60 -7.81
C PHE A 99 7.13 -11.50 -9.32
N ALA A 100 7.31 -10.30 -9.86
CA ALA A 100 7.61 -10.08 -11.27
C ALA A 100 8.93 -10.73 -11.69
N LYS A 101 9.95 -10.75 -10.83
CA LYS A 101 11.24 -11.42 -11.09
C LYS A 101 11.15 -12.94 -11.08
N SER A 102 10.21 -13.50 -10.33
CA SER A 102 10.01 -14.95 -10.20
C SER A 102 9.03 -15.53 -11.22
N THR A 103 8.38 -14.68 -12.01
CA THR A 103 7.31 -15.07 -12.91
C THR A 103 7.62 -14.55 -14.32
N THR A 104 7.38 -15.39 -15.33
CA THR A 104 7.55 -15.02 -16.75
C THR A 104 6.34 -14.24 -17.27
N ASP A 105 6.54 -13.55 -18.39
CA ASP A 105 5.49 -12.81 -19.10
C ASP A 105 4.77 -11.79 -18.23
N THR A 106 5.54 -11.04 -17.43
CA THR A 106 5.04 -10.03 -16.52
C THR A 106 5.44 -8.63 -16.91
N TYR A 107 4.53 -7.69 -16.69
CA TYR A 107 4.78 -6.26 -16.73
C TYR A 107 4.54 -5.67 -15.34
N LEU A 108 5.51 -4.92 -14.83
CA LEU A 108 5.43 -4.26 -13.52
C LEU A 108 5.15 -2.77 -13.70
N SER A 109 4.08 -2.30 -13.08
CA SER A 109 3.75 -0.89 -12.96
C SER A 109 3.51 -0.56 -11.49
N ASP A 110 4.48 0.05 -10.82
CA ASP A 110 4.45 0.36 -9.39
C ASP A 110 4.11 -0.89 -8.53
N TRP A 111 2.97 -0.91 -7.88
CA TRP A 111 2.50 -2.03 -7.02
C TRP A 111 1.62 -3.04 -7.76
N ILE A 112 1.46 -2.88 -9.08
CA ILE A 112 0.62 -3.72 -9.91
C ILE A 112 1.50 -4.55 -10.83
N VAL A 113 1.26 -5.85 -10.85
CA VAL A 113 1.89 -6.77 -11.81
C VAL A 113 0.82 -7.33 -12.72
N ILE A 114 1.02 -7.17 -14.02
CA ILE A 114 0.21 -7.78 -15.07
C ILE A 114 0.97 -8.99 -15.56
N GLN A 115 0.38 -10.16 -15.45
CA GLN A 115 0.90 -11.41 -16.00
C GLN A 115 0.06 -11.78 -17.22
N TYR A 116 0.70 -11.86 -18.38
CA TYR A 116 0.04 -12.26 -19.62
C TYR A 116 -0.04 -13.78 -19.69
N THR A 117 -1.20 -14.30 -20.05
CA THR A 117 -1.42 -15.73 -20.29
C THR A 117 -1.12 -16.10 -21.74
N ASP A 118 -1.06 -15.11 -22.64
CA ASP A 118 -0.70 -15.25 -24.03
C ASP A 118 0.59 -14.45 -24.30
N SER A 119 1.68 -15.16 -24.62
CA SER A 119 2.99 -14.57 -24.89
C SER A 119 3.02 -13.63 -26.10
N THR A 120 2.02 -13.67 -26.97
CA THR A 120 1.92 -12.78 -28.13
C THR A 120 1.53 -11.34 -27.73
N LEU A 121 0.98 -11.16 -26.53
CA LEU A 121 0.54 -9.86 -25.98
C LEU A 121 1.57 -9.21 -25.06
N THR A 122 2.69 -9.87 -24.79
CA THR A 122 3.72 -9.30 -23.92
C THR A 122 4.37 -8.11 -24.62
N PRO A 123 4.42 -6.92 -23.99
CA PRO A 123 5.14 -5.78 -24.57
C PRO A 123 6.63 -6.12 -24.71
N ALA A 124 7.16 -5.82 -25.87
CA ALA A 124 8.57 -6.00 -26.19
C ALA A 124 9.47 -5.06 -25.37
#